data_ada0fc9d3fdf3c06c14e624cde0b796b
#
_entry.id   ada0fc9d3fdf3c06c14e624cde0b796b
#
_cell.length_a   1.000
_cell.length_b   1.000
_cell.length_c   1.000
_cell.angle_alpha   90.00
_cell.angle_beta   90.00
_cell.angle_gamma   90.00
#
_symmetry.space_group_name_H-M   'P 1'
#
loop_
_entity.id
_entity.type
_entity.pdbx_description
1 polymer ?
#
loop_
_entity_poly.entity_id
_entity_poly.type
_entity_poly.pdbx_seq_one_letter_code
_entity_poly.pdbx_strand_id
1 'polypeptide(L)'
;MNPPVLIDTNAILALLDRHDPNHAAARGVLPAALILPSLVLPEVDYLATTRLGAVTARAFLKGVVRGDFQIVDNTPQDFARALQIQESYADLRLGLVDSSIMAIAERLGMRRIFTFDRRHFLAVRPQQGLEYFELLP
;
A
#
# COMPACT_ATOMS: atom_id res chain seq x y z
N MET A 1 21.64 -2.69 -0.86
CA MET A 1 20.53 -1.91 -0.25
C MET A 1 19.27 -2.13 -1.05
N ASN A 2 18.18 -2.54 -0.41
CA ASN A 2 16.92 -2.75 -1.09
C ASN A 2 16.25 -1.41 -1.37
N PRO A 3 15.75 -1.18 -2.61
CA PRO A 3 15.02 0.06 -2.89
C PRO A 3 13.73 0.11 -2.07
N PRO A 4 13.23 1.33 -1.75
CA PRO A 4 12.00 1.47 -1.01
C PRO A 4 10.79 0.97 -1.80
N VAL A 5 9.75 0.54 -1.10
CA VAL A 5 8.50 0.06 -1.69
C VAL A 5 7.32 0.79 -1.04
N LEU A 6 6.29 1.06 -1.82
CA LEU A 6 5.00 1.51 -1.29
C LEU A 6 4.26 0.30 -0.75
N ILE A 7 3.73 0.39 0.46
CA ILE A 7 3.04 -0.73 1.08
C ILE A 7 1.54 -0.51 1.14
N ASP A 8 0.79 -1.52 0.73
CA ASP A 8 -0.68 -1.53 0.74
C ASP A 8 -1.20 -2.18 2.03
N THR A 9 -2.48 -1.97 2.30
CA THR A 9 -3.16 -2.47 3.49
C THR A 9 -3.04 -3.99 3.65
N ASN A 10 -3.30 -4.75 2.58
CA ASN A 10 -3.28 -6.22 2.66
C ASN A 10 -1.89 -6.76 3.00
N ALA A 11 -0.84 -6.09 2.53
CA ALA A 11 0.53 -6.48 2.84
C ALA A 11 0.85 -6.25 4.33
N ILE A 12 0.38 -5.13 4.90
CA ILE A 12 0.55 -4.86 6.33
C ILE A 12 -0.20 -5.91 7.14
N LEU A 13 -1.44 -6.22 6.78
CA LEU A 13 -2.23 -7.23 7.49
C LEU A 13 -1.55 -8.60 7.44
N ALA A 14 -0.96 -8.97 6.31
CA ALA A 14 -0.22 -10.23 6.19
C ALA A 14 1.02 -10.25 7.09
N LEU A 15 1.70 -9.10 7.25
CA LEU A 15 2.82 -8.98 8.19
C LEU A 15 2.37 -9.10 9.64
N LEU A 16 1.20 -8.58 9.98
CA LEU A 16 0.67 -8.58 11.35
C LEU A 16 0.10 -9.93 11.76
N ASP A 17 -0.41 -10.71 10.82
CA ASP A 17 -1.12 -11.97 11.08
C ASP A 17 -0.26 -13.17 10.68
N ARG A 18 0.37 -13.81 11.66
CA ARG A 18 1.21 -14.99 11.43
C ARG A 18 0.44 -16.18 10.86
N HIS A 19 -0.89 -16.17 10.95
CA HIS A 19 -1.76 -17.22 10.40
C HIS A 19 -2.25 -16.90 8.99
N ASP A 20 -1.91 -15.70 8.47
CA ASP A 20 -2.26 -15.35 7.09
C ASP A 20 -1.47 -16.25 6.11
N PRO A 21 -2.12 -16.83 5.09
CA PRO A 21 -1.42 -17.64 4.10
C PRO A 21 -0.25 -16.93 3.41
N ASN A 22 -0.30 -15.59 3.36
CA ASN A 22 0.72 -14.76 2.72
C ASN A 22 1.79 -14.26 3.69
N HIS A 23 1.73 -14.65 4.96
CA HIS A 23 2.63 -14.10 5.99
C HIS A 23 4.10 -14.32 5.67
N ALA A 24 4.49 -15.55 5.33
CA ALA A 24 5.89 -15.86 5.02
C ALA A 24 6.39 -15.10 3.80
N ALA A 25 5.58 -15.03 2.74
CA ALA A 25 5.92 -14.27 1.54
C ALA A 25 6.06 -12.77 1.84
N ALA A 26 5.16 -12.22 2.67
CA ALA A 26 5.23 -10.83 3.09
C ALA A 26 6.52 -10.54 3.86
N ARG A 27 6.89 -11.40 4.80
CA ARG A 27 8.14 -11.24 5.55
C ARG A 27 9.37 -11.29 4.65
N GLY A 28 9.30 -12.01 3.55
CA GLY A 28 10.39 -12.10 2.59
C GLY A 28 10.71 -10.79 1.86
N VAL A 29 9.79 -9.82 1.86
CA VAL A 29 10.04 -8.50 1.28
C VAL A 29 10.95 -7.66 2.18
N LEU A 30 10.93 -7.90 3.49
CA LEU A 30 11.78 -7.22 4.44
C LEU A 30 13.24 -7.66 4.26
N PRO A 31 14.26 -6.80 4.45
CA PRO A 31 14.21 -5.50 5.09
C PRO A 31 14.07 -4.29 4.15
N ALA A 32 13.23 -4.36 3.13
CA ALA A 32 12.99 -3.19 2.28
C ALA A 32 12.49 -2.00 3.11
N ALA A 33 12.87 -0.78 2.70
CA ALA A 33 12.32 0.41 3.31
C ALA A 33 10.86 0.57 2.91
N LEU A 34 9.98 0.74 3.89
CA LEU A 34 8.53 0.75 3.67
C LEU A 34 8.01 2.18 3.66
N ILE A 35 7.44 2.58 2.53
CA ILE A 35 6.77 3.87 2.35
C ILE A 35 5.27 3.64 2.56
N LEU A 36 4.71 4.29 3.57
CA LEU A 36 3.33 4.08 4.00
C LEU A 36 2.46 5.27 3.60
N PRO A 37 1.59 5.12 2.59
CA PRO A 37 0.61 6.18 2.30
C PRO A 37 -0.31 6.38 3.51
N SER A 38 -0.53 7.65 3.90
CA SER A 38 -1.28 7.95 5.12
C SER A 38 -2.72 7.42 5.11
N LEU A 39 -3.36 7.32 3.94
CA LEU A 39 -4.72 6.77 3.83
C LEU A 39 -4.79 5.28 4.17
N VAL A 40 -3.66 4.58 4.12
CA VAL A 40 -3.61 3.17 4.53
C VAL A 40 -3.75 3.02 6.04
N LEU A 41 -3.33 4.03 6.83
CA LEU A 41 -3.35 3.96 8.30
C LEU A 41 -4.73 3.65 8.88
N PRO A 42 -5.79 4.42 8.59
CA PRO A 42 -7.10 4.13 9.16
C PRO A 42 -7.68 2.81 8.68
N GLU A 43 -7.38 2.41 7.45
CA GLU A 43 -7.86 1.13 6.92
C GLU A 43 -7.20 -0.04 7.65
N VAL A 44 -5.88 0.02 7.86
CA VAL A 44 -5.17 -1.00 8.63
C VAL A 44 -5.68 -1.05 10.06
N ASP A 45 -5.83 0.11 10.70
CA ASP A 45 -6.30 0.18 12.08
C ASP A 45 -7.66 -0.50 12.24
N TYR A 46 -8.59 -0.16 11.37
CA TYR A 46 -9.94 -0.75 11.40
C TYR A 46 -9.90 -2.26 11.19
N LEU A 47 -9.22 -2.72 10.14
CA LEU A 47 -9.20 -4.14 9.80
C LEU A 47 -8.38 -4.96 10.81
N ALA A 48 -7.27 -4.43 11.31
CA ALA A 48 -6.49 -5.10 12.35
C ALA A 48 -7.30 -5.22 13.65
N THR A 49 -7.98 -4.15 14.05
CA THR A 49 -8.81 -4.17 15.25
C THR A 49 -9.93 -5.20 15.14
N THR A 50 -10.64 -5.22 14.01
CA THR A 50 -11.80 -6.12 13.84
C THR A 50 -11.42 -7.58 13.61
N ARG A 51 -10.29 -7.83 12.93
CA ARG A 51 -9.89 -9.20 12.55
C ARG A 51 -8.88 -9.82 13.50
N LEU A 52 -7.98 -9.02 14.07
CA LEU A 52 -6.83 -9.51 14.85
C LEU A 52 -6.85 -9.03 16.31
N GLY A 53 -7.69 -8.06 16.62
CA GLY A 53 -7.84 -7.53 17.97
C GLY A 53 -7.05 -6.26 18.23
N ALA A 54 -7.44 -5.55 19.29
CA ALA A 54 -6.88 -4.24 19.63
C ALA A 54 -5.40 -4.28 19.96
N VAL A 55 -4.91 -5.39 20.55
CA VAL A 55 -3.48 -5.52 20.91
C VAL A 55 -2.62 -5.51 19.64
N THR A 56 -3.04 -6.24 18.60
CA THR A 56 -2.32 -6.29 17.33
C THR A 56 -2.37 -4.94 16.62
N ALA A 57 -3.54 -4.27 16.62
CA ALA A 57 -3.66 -2.94 16.04
C ALA A 57 -2.73 -1.94 16.73
N ARG A 58 -2.63 -1.99 18.08
CA ARG A 58 -1.69 -1.12 18.81
C ARG A 58 -0.23 -1.47 18.53
N ALA A 59 0.08 -2.74 18.32
CA ALA A 59 1.44 -3.16 17.95
C ALA A 59 1.86 -2.53 16.61
N PHE A 60 0.94 -2.47 15.64
CA PHE A 60 1.18 -1.77 14.39
C PHE A 60 1.44 -0.28 14.62
N LEU A 61 0.58 0.38 15.42
CA LEU A 61 0.74 1.79 15.70
C LEU A 61 2.07 2.07 16.43
N LYS A 62 2.49 1.19 17.32
CA LYS A 62 3.82 1.28 17.95
C LYS A 62 4.94 1.25 16.91
N GLY A 63 4.81 0.41 15.88
CA GLY A 63 5.76 0.37 14.78
C GLY A 63 5.80 1.68 14.01
N VAL A 64 4.64 2.29 13.78
CA VAL A 64 4.55 3.61 13.13
C VAL A 64 5.27 4.67 13.97
N VAL A 65 5.00 4.71 15.27
CA VAL A 65 5.63 5.66 16.20
C VAL A 65 7.15 5.45 16.25
N ARG A 66 7.59 4.21 16.23
CA ARG A 66 9.02 3.84 16.28
C ARG A 66 9.76 4.23 14.99
N GLY A 67 9.04 4.51 13.90
CA GLY A 67 9.64 4.88 12.63
C GLY A 67 9.94 3.71 11.70
N ASP A 68 9.25 2.58 11.87
CA ASP A 68 9.40 1.42 10.97
C ASP A 68 8.93 1.72 9.55
N PHE A 69 8.11 2.77 9.39
CA PHE A 69 7.55 3.19 8.11
C PHE A 69 7.84 4.67 7.87
N GLN A 70 8.07 5.03 6.61
CA GLN A 70 8.07 6.43 6.21
C GLN A 70 6.67 6.79 5.71
N ILE A 71 6.00 7.70 6.39
CA ILE A 71 4.64 8.09 6.04
C ILE A 71 4.66 9.17 4.96
N VAL A 72 3.82 9.01 3.94
CA VAL A 72 3.65 9.97 2.85
C VAL A 72 2.18 10.34 2.75
N ASP A 73 1.90 11.64 2.81
CA ASP A 73 0.55 12.18 2.67
C ASP A 73 0.17 12.38 1.21
N ASN A 74 -1.14 12.34 0.94
CA ASN A 74 -1.68 12.72 -0.34
C ASN A 74 -1.65 14.25 -0.50
N THR A 75 -1.29 14.70 -1.71
CA THR A 75 -1.46 16.09 -2.11
C THR A 75 -2.82 16.25 -2.78
N PRO A 76 -3.34 17.49 -2.93
CA PRO A 76 -4.55 17.72 -3.75
C PRO A 76 -4.42 17.16 -5.16
N GLN A 77 -3.22 17.24 -5.77
CA GLN A 77 -2.97 16.69 -7.10
C GLN A 77 -3.04 15.17 -7.12
N ASP A 78 -2.63 14.50 -6.03
CA ASP A 78 -2.77 13.06 -5.90
C ASP A 78 -4.25 12.66 -5.92
N PHE A 79 -5.13 13.39 -5.24
CA PHE A 79 -6.56 13.12 -5.27
C PHE A 79 -7.15 13.35 -6.66
N ALA A 80 -6.73 14.41 -7.36
CA ALA A 80 -7.17 14.67 -8.73
C ALA A 80 -6.74 13.52 -9.65
N ARG A 81 -5.51 13.07 -9.52
CA ARG A 81 -5.01 11.95 -10.31
C ARG A 81 -5.73 10.65 -9.98
N ALA A 82 -5.98 10.39 -8.68
CA ALA A 82 -6.73 9.22 -8.25
C ALA A 82 -8.13 9.18 -8.88
N LEU A 83 -8.80 10.33 -8.92
CA LEU A 83 -10.11 10.43 -9.59
C LEU A 83 -10.01 10.09 -11.08
N GLN A 84 -9.00 10.63 -11.78
CA GLN A 84 -8.77 10.30 -13.19
C GLN A 84 -8.57 8.79 -13.40
N ILE A 85 -7.79 8.16 -12.52
CA ILE A 85 -7.55 6.71 -12.59
C ILE A 85 -8.87 5.96 -12.41
N GLN A 86 -9.67 6.34 -11.40
CA GLN A 86 -10.97 5.70 -11.17
C GLN A 86 -11.89 5.83 -12.40
N GLU A 87 -11.92 6.99 -13.01
CA GLU A 87 -12.76 7.23 -14.19
C GLU A 87 -12.25 6.48 -15.43
N SER A 88 -10.92 6.48 -15.64
CA SER A 88 -10.31 5.80 -16.79
C SER A 88 -10.45 4.28 -16.73
N TYR A 89 -10.50 3.73 -15.50
CA TYR A 89 -10.62 2.29 -15.26
C TYR A 89 -11.89 1.97 -14.47
N ALA A 90 -13.01 2.60 -14.86
CA ALA A 90 -14.26 2.51 -14.12
C ALA A 90 -14.72 1.06 -13.88
N ASP A 91 -14.47 0.16 -14.82
CA ASP A 91 -14.87 -1.24 -14.72
C ASP A 91 -14.13 -2.00 -13.62
N LEU A 92 -12.94 -1.52 -13.21
CA LEU A 92 -12.18 -2.14 -12.12
C LEU A 92 -12.75 -1.81 -10.74
N ARG A 93 -13.57 -0.79 -10.63
CA ARG A 93 -14.17 -0.34 -9.37
C ARG A 93 -13.11 -0.07 -8.30
N LEU A 94 -12.05 0.65 -8.70
CA LEU A 94 -10.95 0.99 -7.78
C LEU A 94 -11.47 1.89 -6.66
N GLY A 95 -11.08 1.55 -5.43
CA GLY A 95 -11.35 2.42 -4.28
C GLY A 95 -10.34 3.56 -4.16
N LEU A 96 -10.60 4.44 -3.21
CA LEU A 96 -9.74 5.60 -2.96
C LEU A 96 -8.34 5.20 -2.56
N VAL A 97 -8.18 4.19 -1.70
CA VAL A 97 -6.86 3.78 -1.21
C VAL A 97 -6.00 3.29 -2.37
N ASP A 98 -6.50 2.36 -3.19
CA ASP A 98 -5.75 1.80 -4.32
C ASP A 98 -5.38 2.89 -5.32
N SER A 99 -6.34 3.71 -5.73
CA SER A 99 -6.08 4.78 -6.71
C SER A 99 -5.15 5.85 -6.15
N SER A 100 -5.20 6.10 -4.84
CA SER A 100 -4.28 7.04 -4.18
C SER A 100 -2.85 6.49 -4.12
N ILE A 101 -2.69 5.20 -3.86
CA ILE A 101 -1.36 4.57 -3.90
C ILE A 101 -0.76 4.71 -5.30
N MET A 102 -1.56 4.47 -6.33
CA MET A 102 -1.12 4.62 -7.72
C MET A 102 -0.68 6.05 -8.02
N ALA A 103 -1.46 7.04 -7.58
CA ALA A 103 -1.13 8.45 -7.78
C ALA A 103 0.16 8.84 -7.06
N ILE A 104 0.34 8.39 -5.82
CA ILE A 104 1.56 8.64 -5.06
C ILE A 104 2.75 7.98 -5.74
N ALA A 105 2.59 6.75 -6.22
CA ALA A 105 3.64 6.03 -6.94
C ALA A 105 4.12 6.83 -8.14
N GLU A 106 3.19 7.35 -8.94
CA GLU A 106 3.52 8.19 -10.10
C GLU A 106 4.28 9.45 -9.67
N ARG A 107 3.79 10.16 -8.64
CA ARG A 107 4.42 11.39 -8.17
C ARG A 107 5.83 11.15 -7.65
N LEU A 108 6.06 10.07 -6.94
CA LEU A 108 7.36 9.75 -6.36
C LEU A 108 8.29 9.02 -7.34
N GLY A 109 7.81 8.67 -8.53
CA GLY A 109 8.58 7.89 -9.48
C GLY A 109 8.88 6.48 -8.99
N MET A 110 7.99 5.91 -8.17
CA MET A 110 8.15 4.58 -7.57
C MET A 110 7.17 3.61 -8.19
N ARG A 111 7.66 2.59 -8.86
CA ARG A 111 6.74 1.57 -9.42
C ARG A 111 6.59 0.32 -8.55
N ARG A 112 7.42 0.16 -7.51
CA ARG A 112 7.42 -1.03 -6.65
C ARG A 112 6.37 -0.90 -5.56
N ILE A 113 5.38 -1.78 -5.59
CA ILE A 113 4.27 -1.79 -4.64
C ILE A 113 4.22 -3.14 -3.95
N PHE A 114 4.23 -3.12 -2.61
CA PHE A 114 4.10 -4.32 -1.79
C PHE A 114 2.61 -4.55 -1.53
N THR A 115 2.02 -5.45 -2.29
CA THR A 115 0.59 -5.74 -2.24
C THR A 115 0.33 -7.17 -2.72
N PHE A 116 -0.77 -7.74 -2.26
CA PHE A 116 -1.29 -9.00 -2.76
C PHE A 116 -2.47 -8.81 -3.73
N ASP A 117 -2.86 -7.57 -4.00
CA ASP A 117 -3.90 -7.24 -4.97
C ASP A 117 -3.30 -7.11 -6.37
N ARG A 118 -3.14 -8.25 -7.02
CA ARG A 118 -2.57 -8.28 -8.38
C ARG A 118 -3.54 -7.73 -9.42
N ARG A 119 -4.84 -7.97 -9.22
CA ARG A 119 -5.86 -7.62 -10.22
C ARG A 119 -5.86 -6.12 -10.54
N HIS A 120 -5.91 -5.28 -9.53
CA HIS A 120 -6.01 -3.85 -9.71
C HIS A 120 -4.69 -3.23 -10.17
N PHE A 121 -3.61 -3.56 -9.50
CA PHE A 121 -2.32 -2.90 -9.80
C PHE A 121 -1.70 -3.34 -11.11
N LEU A 122 -1.97 -4.56 -11.59
CA LEU A 122 -1.47 -4.99 -12.90
C LEU A 122 -2.33 -4.48 -14.05
N ALA A 123 -3.60 -4.13 -13.81
CA ALA A 123 -4.51 -3.67 -14.84
C ALA A 123 -4.32 -2.19 -15.18
N VAL A 124 -3.82 -1.39 -14.24
CA VAL A 124 -3.66 0.05 -14.43
C VAL A 124 -2.27 0.36 -14.96
N ARG A 125 -2.21 1.13 -16.05
CA ARG A 125 -0.94 1.61 -16.61
C ARG A 125 -0.59 2.95 -15.96
N PRO A 126 0.53 3.02 -15.21
CA PRO A 126 0.94 4.28 -14.60
C PRO A 126 1.47 5.27 -15.65
N GLN A 127 1.47 6.54 -15.27
CA GLN A 127 2.05 7.64 -16.04
C GLN A 127 3.42 8.03 -15.47
N GLN A 128 3.98 9.15 -15.91
CA GLN A 128 5.23 9.73 -15.44
C GLN A 128 6.45 8.84 -15.72
N GLY A 129 6.45 8.13 -16.85
CA GLY A 129 7.57 7.31 -17.24
C GLY A 129 7.66 5.95 -16.58
N LEU A 130 6.72 5.62 -15.71
CA LEU A 130 6.60 4.29 -15.12
C LEU A 130 5.80 3.39 -16.07
N GLU A 131 6.41 2.46 -16.72
CA GLU A 131 5.72 1.64 -17.73
C GLU A 131 4.67 0.71 -17.12
N TYR A 132 4.91 0.22 -15.91
CA TYR A 132 4.03 -0.69 -15.19
C TYR A 132 4.36 -0.65 -13.71
N PHE A 133 3.41 -1.10 -12.89
CA PHE A 133 3.68 -1.33 -11.46
C PHE A 133 4.33 -2.70 -11.28
N GLU A 134 5.39 -2.73 -10.49
CA GLU A 134 6.08 -3.96 -10.11
C GLU A 134 5.59 -4.38 -8.72
N LEU A 135 4.95 -5.54 -8.64
CA LEU A 135 4.35 -6.01 -7.40
C LEU A 135 5.30 -6.93 -6.63
N LEU A 136 5.33 -6.74 -5.31
CA LEU A 136 6.09 -7.55 -4.37
C LEU A 136 5.11 -8.18 -3.36
N PRO A 137 5.30 -9.35 -2.89
CA PRO A 137 6.38 -10.29 -3.18
C PRO A 137 6.42 -10.83 -4.57
#